data_25b394d06c214a889eae2341776659f8
#
_entry.id   25b394d06c214a889eae2341776659f8
#
_cell.length_a   1.000
_cell.length_b   1.000
_cell.length_c   1.000
_cell.angle_alpha   90.00
_cell.angle_beta   90.00
_cell.angle_gamma   90.00
#
_symmetry.space_group_name_H-M   'P 1'
#
loop_
_entity.id
_entity.type
_entity.pdbx_description
1 polymer ?
#
loop_
_entity_poly.entity_id
_entity_poly.type
_entity_poly.pdbx_seq_one_letter_code
_entity_poly.pdbx_strand_id
1 'polypeptide(L)'
;GNRVLFGGGRHLQMEEETTTEFGENPIIREKLEYYLNELILPGESYKITHSWSGIMAFGRNKTPFLKEHKPNIFMGVRLGGMGVAIGTHIGQKLAEMMTGV
;
A
#
# COMPACT_ATOMS: atom_id res chain seq x y z
N GLY A 1 -17.15 15.69 5.45
CA GLY A 1 -17.89 15.41 4.24
C GLY A 1 -18.67 14.11 4.34
N ASN A 2 -19.40 13.77 3.32
CA ASN A 2 -20.26 12.59 3.23
C ASN A 2 -19.65 11.52 2.29
N ARG A 3 -18.35 11.30 2.36
CA ARG A 3 -17.64 10.31 1.56
C ARG A 3 -16.99 9.26 2.46
N VAL A 4 -16.99 8.02 2.00
CA VAL A 4 -16.31 6.89 2.65
C VAL A 4 -15.16 6.43 1.78
N LEU A 5 -13.99 6.26 2.38
CA LEU A 5 -12.85 5.56 1.82
C LEU A 5 -12.77 4.18 2.46
N PHE A 6 -12.87 3.14 1.65
CA PHE A 6 -12.89 1.76 2.14
C PHE A 6 -12.01 0.87 1.28
N GLY A 7 -11.21 0.03 1.89
CA GLY A 7 -10.29 -0.84 1.18
C GLY A 7 -9.70 -1.93 2.06
N GLY A 8 -8.89 -2.80 1.47
CA GLY A 8 -8.25 -3.95 2.10
C GLY A 8 -8.56 -5.25 1.38
N GLY A 9 -8.64 -6.34 2.12
CA GLY A 9 -9.05 -7.64 1.56
C GLY A 9 -7.94 -8.50 0.97
N ARG A 10 -6.68 -8.06 0.99
CA ARG A 10 -5.54 -8.83 0.48
C ARG A 10 -5.49 -10.26 1.00
N HIS A 11 -5.83 -10.47 2.27
CA HIS A 11 -5.83 -11.77 2.92
C HIS A 11 -6.79 -12.79 2.29
N LEU A 12 -7.75 -12.34 1.48
CA LEU A 12 -8.69 -13.22 0.78
C LEU A 12 -8.08 -13.89 -0.45
N GLN A 13 -7.00 -13.32 -0.99
CA GLN A 13 -6.34 -13.75 -2.23
C GLN A 13 -4.82 -13.53 -2.13
N MET A 14 -4.19 -14.08 -1.08
CA MET A 14 -2.79 -13.79 -0.75
C MET A 14 -1.80 -14.17 -1.86
N GLU A 15 -2.02 -15.28 -2.55
CA GLU A 15 -1.12 -15.74 -3.61
C GLU A 15 -1.24 -14.85 -4.84
N GLU A 16 -2.46 -14.56 -5.28
CA GLU A 16 -2.75 -13.72 -6.45
C GLU A 16 -2.34 -12.27 -6.22
N GLU A 17 -2.45 -11.78 -4.97
CA GLU A 17 -2.02 -10.44 -4.58
C GLU A 17 -0.50 -10.31 -4.41
N THR A 18 0.23 -11.44 -4.42
CA THR A 18 1.70 -11.43 -4.45
C THR A 18 2.17 -11.28 -5.90
N THR A 19 2.16 -10.07 -6.40
CA THR A 19 2.39 -9.76 -7.82
C THR A 19 3.07 -8.41 -8.00
N THR A 20 3.67 -8.22 -9.16
CA THR A 20 4.18 -6.93 -9.67
C THR A 20 3.28 -6.35 -10.77
N GLU A 21 2.18 -7.02 -11.09
CA GLU A 21 1.22 -6.55 -12.08
C GLU A 21 0.23 -5.56 -11.48
N PHE A 22 -0.08 -4.52 -12.22
CA PHE A 22 -1.11 -3.54 -11.85
C PHE A 22 -2.49 -4.06 -12.23
N GLY A 23 -3.47 -3.70 -11.44
CA GLY A 23 -4.86 -4.04 -11.69
C GLY A 23 -5.62 -4.32 -10.41
N GLU A 24 -6.95 -4.38 -10.52
CA GLU A 24 -7.83 -4.73 -9.41
C GLU A 24 -8.18 -6.21 -9.47
N ASN A 25 -8.22 -6.86 -8.30
CA ASN A 25 -8.69 -8.24 -8.17
C ASN A 25 -10.23 -8.23 -8.04
N PRO A 26 -10.96 -8.83 -8.99
CA PRO A 26 -12.42 -8.83 -8.98
C PRO A 26 -13.03 -9.50 -7.74
N ILE A 27 -12.38 -10.54 -7.22
CA ILE A 27 -12.86 -11.29 -6.04
C ILE A 27 -12.77 -10.40 -4.80
N ILE A 28 -11.67 -9.68 -4.63
CA ILE A 28 -11.49 -8.74 -3.53
C ILE A 28 -12.49 -7.60 -3.66
N ARG A 29 -12.65 -7.05 -4.86
CA ARG A 29 -13.60 -5.96 -5.11
C ARG A 29 -15.03 -6.35 -4.77
N GLU A 30 -15.50 -7.50 -5.22
CA GLU A 30 -16.82 -8.03 -4.91
C GLU A 30 -17.03 -8.18 -3.40
N LYS A 31 -16.02 -8.66 -2.69
CA LYS A 31 -16.09 -8.81 -1.24
C LYS A 31 -16.11 -7.47 -0.52
N LEU A 32 -15.37 -6.49 -0.98
CA LEU A 32 -15.40 -5.13 -0.43
C LEU A 32 -16.78 -4.47 -0.66
N GLU A 33 -17.37 -4.64 -1.83
CA GLU A 33 -18.73 -4.16 -2.12
C GLU A 33 -19.77 -4.85 -1.22
N TYR A 34 -19.64 -6.15 -1.00
CA TYR A 34 -20.47 -6.87 -0.02
C TYR A 34 -20.36 -6.27 1.39
N TYR A 35 -19.15 -6.01 1.86
CA TYR A 35 -18.96 -5.39 3.18
C TYR A 35 -19.53 -3.97 3.25
N LEU A 36 -19.40 -3.19 2.18
CA LEU A 36 -20.04 -1.86 2.13
C LEU A 36 -21.54 -1.96 2.30
N ASN A 37 -22.19 -2.87 1.56
CA ASN A 37 -23.64 -3.03 1.58
C ASN A 37 -24.19 -3.59 2.90
N GLU A 38 -23.50 -4.59 3.46
CA GLU A 38 -24.06 -5.37 4.56
C GLU A 38 -23.58 -4.87 5.94
N LEU A 39 -22.39 -4.30 6.02
CA LEU A 39 -21.75 -4.00 7.31
C LEU A 39 -21.46 -2.51 7.52
N ILE A 40 -21.00 -1.81 6.48
CA ILE A 40 -20.54 -0.43 6.63
C ILE A 40 -21.66 0.56 6.38
N LEU A 41 -22.45 0.36 5.33
CA LEU A 41 -23.54 1.24 4.90
C LEU A 41 -24.85 0.43 4.69
N PRO A 42 -25.30 -0.35 5.68
CA PRO A 42 -26.49 -1.18 5.51
C PRO A 42 -27.73 -0.33 5.25
N GLY A 43 -28.39 -0.59 4.12
CA GLY A 43 -29.61 0.12 3.74
C GLY A 43 -29.41 1.53 3.20
N GLU A 44 -28.16 2.01 3.12
CA GLU A 44 -27.85 3.33 2.58
C GLU A 44 -27.63 3.28 1.06
N SER A 45 -28.08 4.33 0.38
CA SER A 45 -27.81 4.51 -1.04
C SER A 45 -26.48 5.25 -1.22
N TYR A 46 -25.58 4.67 -2.01
CA TYR A 46 -24.29 5.28 -2.30
C TYR A 46 -23.86 5.04 -3.75
N LYS A 47 -22.86 5.79 -4.18
CA LYS A 47 -22.22 5.63 -5.50
C LYS A 47 -20.72 5.47 -5.33
N ILE A 48 -20.15 4.43 -5.92
CA ILE A 48 -18.69 4.29 -6.03
C ILE A 48 -18.22 5.26 -7.11
N THR A 49 -17.44 6.25 -6.70
CA THR A 49 -16.92 7.29 -7.61
C THR A 49 -15.50 7.02 -8.07
N HIS A 50 -14.73 6.30 -7.26
CA HIS A 50 -13.33 5.96 -7.53
C HIS A 50 -13.06 4.55 -7.03
N SER A 51 -12.27 3.81 -7.80
CA SER A 51 -11.74 2.51 -7.43
C SER A 51 -10.30 2.41 -7.93
N TRP A 52 -9.42 1.87 -7.13
CA TRP A 52 -8.02 1.70 -7.51
C TRP A 52 -7.36 0.61 -6.69
N SER A 53 -6.23 0.15 -7.18
CA SER A 53 -5.29 -0.69 -6.46
C SER A 53 -3.88 -0.13 -6.57
N GLY A 54 -2.97 -0.61 -5.74
CA GLY A 54 -1.57 -0.21 -5.77
C GLY A 54 -0.68 -1.32 -5.25
N ILE A 55 0.57 -1.33 -5.70
CA ILE A 55 1.56 -2.30 -5.29
C ILE A 55 2.30 -1.77 -4.07
N MET A 56 2.38 -2.58 -3.02
CA MET A 56 3.17 -2.32 -1.83
C MET A 56 4.31 -3.32 -1.70
N ALA A 57 5.51 -2.84 -1.38
CA ALA A 57 6.67 -3.71 -1.18
C ALA A 57 6.74 -4.17 0.28
N PHE A 58 6.59 -5.48 0.47
CA PHE A 58 6.75 -6.17 1.74
C PHE A 58 8.01 -7.04 1.74
N GLY A 59 8.56 -7.30 2.93
CA GLY A 59 9.70 -8.20 3.11
C GLY A 59 9.47 -9.16 4.28
N ARG A 60 10.44 -10.03 4.51
CA ARG A 60 10.41 -10.99 5.62
C ARG A 60 10.39 -10.30 6.99
N ASN A 61 11.02 -9.15 7.09
CA ASN A 61 10.96 -8.29 8.27
C ASN A 61 10.26 -6.98 7.92
N LYS A 62 9.89 -6.23 8.96
CA LYS A 62 9.16 -4.95 8.81
C LYS A 62 10.07 -3.73 8.64
N THR A 63 11.38 -3.92 8.63
CA THR A 63 12.33 -2.82 8.47
C THR A 63 12.48 -2.46 6.99
N PRO A 64 12.53 -1.17 6.64
CA PRO A 64 12.87 -0.73 5.31
C PRO A 64 14.25 -1.21 4.88
N PHE A 65 14.41 -1.33 3.58
CA PHE A 65 15.70 -1.65 2.98
C PHE A 65 16.40 -0.36 2.58
N LEU A 66 17.46 -0.03 3.29
CA LEU A 66 18.19 1.23 3.16
C LEU A 66 19.66 0.93 2.90
N LYS A 67 20.15 1.22 1.69
CA LYS A 67 21.56 0.98 1.34
C LYS A 67 22.02 1.76 0.10
N GLU A 68 23.33 1.86 -0.05
CA GLU A 68 23.95 2.11 -1.34
C GLU A 68 23.92 0.82 -2.19
N HIS A 69 23.25 0.87 -3.31
CA HIS A 69 23.08 -0.27 -4.22
C HIS A 69 24.28 -0.46 -5.16
N LYS A 70 24.73 0.64 -5.72
CA LYS A 70 25.93 0.77 -6.56
C LYS A 70 26.60 2.11 -6.21
N PRO A 71 27.85 2.36 -6.60
CA PRO A 71 28.50 3.64 -6.34
C PRO A 71 27.60 4.83 -6.72
N ASN A 72 27.31 5.69 -5.76
CA ASN A 72 26.46 6.87 -5.89
C ASN A 72 24.97 6.59 -6.22
N ILE A 73 24.50 5.35 -6.04
CA ILE A 73 23.07 5.00 -6.17
C ILE A 73 22.57 4.48 -4.84
N PHE A 74 21.78 5.29 -4.17
CA PHE A 74 21.20 5.00 -2.86
C PHE A 74 19.73 4.63 -2.99
N MET A 75 19.27 3.67 -2.19
CA MET A 75 17.88 3.24 -2.20
C MET A 75 17.31 3.10 -0.80
N GLY A 76 16.08 3.57 -0.63
CA GLY A 76 15.25 3.33 0.54
C GLY A 76 13.90 2.79 0.08
N VAL A 77 13.70 1.49 0.22
CA VAL A 77 12.57 0.76 -0.35
C VAL A 77 11.99 -0.22 0.65
N ARG A 78 10.90 -0.88 0.27
CA ARG A 78 10.22 -1.87 1.10
C ARG A 78 9.68 -1.25 2.39
N LEU A 79 8.82 -0.23 2.23
CA LEU A 79 8.23 0.50 3.36
C LEU A 79 7.09 -0.27 4.03
N GLY A 80 6.64 -1.38 3.45
CA GLY A 80 5.73 -2.33 4.07
C GLY A 80 4.36 -1.77 4.48
N GLY A 81 3.84 -0.82 3.72
CA GLY A 81 2.59 -0.12 4.06
C GLY A 81 2.77 1.04 5.04
N MET A 82 3.98 1.30 5.53
CA MET A 82 4.29 2.34 6.52
C MET A 82 4.87 3.63 5.92
N GLY A 83 4.83 3.77 4.58
CA GLY A 83 5.51 4.85 3.86
C GLY A 83 5.10 6.25 4.29
N VAL A 84 3.83 6.50 4.58
CA VAL A 84 3.35 7.81 5.06
C VAL A 84 3.96 8.14 6.42
N ALA A 85 4.07 7.16 7.32
CA ALA A 85 4.62 7.36 8.66
C ALA A 85 6.15 7.50 8.66
N ILE A 86 6.87 6.69 7.90
CA ILE A 86 8.34 6.58 7.99
C ILE A 86 9.09 7.15 6.79
N GLY A 87 8.39 7.52 5.72
CA GLY A 87 9.02 7.99 4.47
C GLY A 87 9.93 9.20 4.64
N THR A 88 9.52 10.18 5.44
CA THR A 88 10.35 11.35 5.74
C THR A 88 11.65 10.97 6.46
N HIS A 89 11.58 10.07 7.44
CA HIS A 89 12.76 9.59 8.15
C HIS A 89 13.71 8.80 7.21
N ILE A 90 13.17 7.96 6.34
CA ILE A 90 13.96 7.23 5.34
C ILE A 90 14.61 8.22 4.36
N GLY A 91 13.88 9.24 3.92
CA GLY A 91 14.45 10.31 3.08
C GLY A 91 15.59 11.06 3.75
N GLN A 92 15.45 11.38 5.03
CA GLN A 92 16.53 11.97 5.82
C GLN A 92 17.77 11.05 5.87
N LYS A 93 17.59 9.78 6.16
CA LYS A 93 18.68 8.80 6.20
C LYS A 93 19.39 8.65 4.84
N LEU A 94 18.64 8.65 3.75
CA LEU A 94 19.21 8.65 2.40
C LEU A 94 20.06 9.90 2.15
N ALA A 95 19.57 11.08 2.52
CA ALA A 95 20.32 12.32 2.38
C ALA A 95 21.62 12.31 3.21
N GLU A 96 21.58 11.81 4.44
CA GLU A 96 22.77 11.63 5.28
C GLU A 96 23.80 10.69 4.62
N MET A 97 23.34 9.57 4.05
CA MET A 97 24.21 8.63 3.34
C MET A 97 24.85 9.25 2.09
N MET A 98 24.10 10.06 1.34
CA MET A 98 24.56 10.70 0.12
C MET A 98 25.56 11.83 0.37
N THR A 99 25.39 12.55 1.47
CA THR A 99 26.21 13.72 1.82
C THR A 99 27.33 13.42 2.80
N GLY A 100 27.32 12.25 3.42
CA GLY A 100 28.27 11.86 4.47
C GLY A 100 28.11 12.64 5.79
N VAL A 101 26.96 13.26 5.96
CA VAL A 101 26.66 14.09 7.15
C VAL A 101 25.73 13.37 8.12
#